data_d339778ec1d0d7a37a3b7084db97888e
#
_entry.id   d339778ec1d0d7a37a3b7084db97888e
#
_cell.length_a   1.000
_cell.length_b   1.000
_cell.length_c   1.000
_cell.angle_alpha   90.00
_cell.angle_beta   90.00
_cell.angle_gamma   90.00
#
_symmetry.space_group_name_H-M   'P 1'
#
loop_
_entity.id
_entity.type
_entity.pdbx_description
1 polymer ?
#
loop_
_entity_poly.entity_id
_entity_poly.type
_entity_poly.pdbx_seq_one_letter_code
_entity_poly.pdbx_strand_id
1 'polypeptide(L)'
;LLETAKDCVRDKVMVDGRASGALVEAEQTAAHGLAWLATYVEALAQMQVWAEKLLADSKFGEVEQLIHQIAFGEYLGQLYGGIPMNQGEILRLQDIGLTQDQMRMMMEPSVKAVTQHANTQAARLRLVDLMQERSAEVTVGATGLDEELDMIREQFRRYAVEKVEPFAHEWHLKDQLIPMSVIDELAEMGVFGLTIPEEYGGLGLSKASMCVVSEELSRGYIVVGSLGTRTEIAAELIIAGGTEEQKQKLLPAFASSEKP
;
A
#
# COMPACT_ATOMS: atom_id res chain seq x y z
N LEU A 1 -14.56 15.79 -3.62
CA LEU A 1 -13.96 15.35 -4.89
C LEU A 1 -14.37 13.91 -5.23
N LEU A 2 -14.04 12.92 -4.39
CA LEU A 2 -14.32 11.50 -4.68
C LEU A 2 -15.80 11.21 -4.85
N GLU A 3 -16.68 11.72 -3.98
CA GLU A 3 -18.13 11.50 -4.10
C GLU A 3 -18.69 12.07 -5.41
N THR A 4 -18.27 13.28 -5.79
CA THR A 4 -18.66 13.87 -7.07
C THR A 4 -18.19 13.02 -8.26
N ALA A 5 -16.94 12.50 -8.19
CA ALA A 5 -16.41 11.61 -9.23
C ALA A 5 -17.20 10.29 -9.31
N LYS A 6 -17.57 9.71 -8.15
CA LYS A 6 -18.43 8.51 -8.10
C LYS A 6 -19.78 8.76 -8.78
N ASP A 7 -20.40 9.92 -8.53
CA ASP A 7 -21.67 10.27 -9.17
C ASP A 7 -21.49 10.40 -10.69
N CYS A 8 -20.44 11.10 -11.16
CA CYS A 8 -20.16 11.21 -12.59
C CYS A 8 -20.00 9.84 -13.28
N VAL A 9 -19.27 8.91 -12.66
CA VAL A 9 -19.08 7.56 -13.23
C VAL A 9 -20.36 6.73 -13.11
N ARG A 10 -21.10 6.85 -11.98
CA ARG A 10 -22.38 6.17 -11.81
C ARG A 10 -23.37 6.53 -12.90
N ASP A 11 -23.48 7.80 -13.25
CA ASP A 11 -24.36 8.27 -14.31
C ASP A 11 -24.00 7.71 -15.70
N LYS A 12 -22.72 7.34 -15.91
CA LYS A 12 -22.23 6.77 -17.17
C LYS A 12 -22.47 5.26 -17.27
N VAL A 13 -22.34 4.52 -16.17
CA VAL A 13 -22.21 3.04 -16.21
C VAL A 13 -23.39 2.30 -15.58
N MET A 14 -24.33 2.98 -14.91
CA MET A 14 -25.47 2.35 -14.24
C MET A 14 -26.70 2.26 -15.14
N VAL A 15 -27.38 1.11 -15.11
CA VAL A 15 -28.69 0.87 -15.73
C VAL A 15 -29.56 0.15 -14.70
N ASP A 16 -30.74 0.67 -14.44
CA ASP A 16 -31.71 0.09 -13.49
C ASP A 16 -31.09 -0.24 -12.11
N GLY A 17 -30.21 0.66 -11.62
CA GLY A 17 -29.58 0.53 -10.31
C GLY A 17 -28.42 -0.49 -10.26
N ARG A 18 -27.97 -1.01 -11.39
CA ARG A 18 -26.84 -1.97 -11.50
C ARG A 18 -25.80 -1.49 -12.50
N ALA A 19 -24.54 -1.77 -12.23
CA ALA A 19 -23.47 -1.49 -13.18
C ALA A 19 -23.61 -2.40 -14.42
N SER A 20 -23.59 -1.80 -15.61
CA SER A 20 -23.60 -2.50 -16.89
C SER A 20 -22.18 -2.79 -17.34
N GLY A 21 -21.81 -4.06 -17.51
CA GLY A 21 -20.49 -4.45 -18.00
C GLY A 21 -20.15 -3.82 -19.36
N ALA A 22 -21.12 -3.72 -20.27
CA ALA A 22 -20.92 -3.09 -21.57
C ALA A 22 -20.64 -1.58 -21.46
N LEU A 23 -21.31 -0.89 -20.52
CA LEU A 23 -21.05 0.54 -20.29
C LEU A 23 -19.73 0.77 -19.56
N VAL A 24 -19.36 -0.09 -18.59
CA VAL A 24 -18.04 -0.05 -17.96
C VAL A 24 -16.94 -0.25 -19.00
N GLU A 25 -17.11 -1.18 -19.94
CA GLU A 25 -16.20 -1.40 -21.05
C GLU A 25 -16.11 -0.18 -21.99
N ALA A 26 -17.22 0.46 -22.30
CA ALA A 26 -17.26 1.66 -23.15
C ALA A 26 -16.64 2.89 -22.45
N GLU A 27 -16.76 2.99 -21.13
CA GLU A 27 -16.31 4.12 -20.29
C GLU A 27 -15.06 3.74 -19.46
N GLN A 28 -14.20 2.86 -19.96
CA GLN A 28 -13.03 2.32 -19.23
C GLN A 28 -12.15 3.41 -18.63
N THR A 29 -11.85 4.47 -19.36
CA THR A 29 -11.03 5.58 -18.86
C THR A 29 -11.63 6.22 -17.61
N ALA A 30 -12.93 6.47 -17.62
CA ALA A 30 -13.62 7.06 -16.46
C ALA A 30 -13.71 6.08 -15.29
N ALA A 31 -14.03 4.82 -15.55
CA ALA A 31 -14.17 3.79 -14.53
C ALA A 31 -12.81 3.44 -13.86
N HIS A 32 -11.77 3.22 -14.67
CA HIS A 32 -10.41 2.98 -14.18
C HIS A 32 -9.84 4.22 -13.49
N GLY A 33 -10.10 5.40 -14.06
CA GLY A 33 -9.71 6.66 -13.46
C GLY A 33 -10.33 6.92 -12.09
N LEU A 34 -11.59 6.53 -11.88
CA LEU A 34 -12.23 6.60 -10.57
C LEU A 34 -11.50 5.72 -9.54
N ALA A 35 -11.03 4.53 -9.93
CA ALA A 35 -10.28 3.65 -9.04
C ALA A 35 -8.94 4.28 -8.63
N TRP A 36 -8.21 4.89 -9.58
CA TRP A 36 -6.98 5.64 -9.28
C TRP A 36 -7.24 6.83 -8.36
N LEU A 37 -8.27 7.63 -8.64
CA LEU A 37 -8.68 8.75 -7.79
C LEU A 37 -9.01 8.27 -6.36
N ALA A 38 -9.76 7.19 -6.24
CA ALA A 38 -10.12 6.61 -4.94
C ALA A 38 -8.87 6.16 -4.15
N THR A 39 -7.90 5.55 -4.82
CA THR A 39 -6.63 5.13 -4.22
C THR A 39 -5.84 6.34 -3.68
N TYR A 40 -5.77 7.43 -4.44
CA TYR A 40 -5.08 8.65 -4.01
C TYR A 40 -5.78 9.30 -2.81
N VAL A 41 -7.11 9.38 -2.85
CA VAL A 41 -7.90 9.95 -1.75
C VAL A 41 -7.74 9.12 -0.48
N GLU A 42 -7.80 7.78 -0.60
CA GLU A 42 -7.60 6.88 0.54
C GLU A 42 -6.17 6.99 1.09
N ALA A 43 -5.15 7.04 0.24
CA ALA A 43 -3.76 7.22 0.67
C ALA A 43 -3.59 8.51 1.48
N LEU A 44 -4.16 9.63 1.03
CA LEU A 44 -4.13 10.89 1.77
C LEU A 44 -4.93 10.82 3.08
N ALA A 45 -6.07 10.14 3.09
CA ALA A 45 -6.85 9.94 4.31
C ALA A 45 -6.07 9.14 5.35
N GLN A 46 -5.39 8.06 4.96
CA GLN A 46 -4.54 7.27 5.85
C GLN A 46 -3.32 8.06 6.34
N MET A 47 -2.70 8.87 5.49
CA MET A 47 -1.63 9.80 5.90
C MET A 47 -2.11 10.81 6.95
N GLN A 48 -3.35 11.29 6.83
CA GLN A 48 -3.93 12.19 7.82
C GLN A 48 -4.18 11.48 9.16
N VAL A 49 -4.75 10.27 9.12
CA VAL A 49 -4.96 9.43 10.32
C VAL A 49 -3.62 9.14 11.03
N TRP A 50 -2.58 8.81 10.27
CA TRP A 50 -1.23 8.62 10.78
C TRP A 50 -0.70 9.87 11.48
N ALA A 51 -0.83 11.05 10.87
CA ALA A 51 -0.38 12.30 11.46
C ALA A 51 -1.14 12.65 12.75
N GLU A 52 -2.46 12.46 12.77
CA GLU A 52 -3.30 12.70 13.95
C GLU A 52 -2.93 11.76 15.11
N LYS A 53 -2.68 10.48 14.83
CA LYS A 53 -2.22 9.51 15.83
C LYS A 53 -0.87 9.92 16.42
N LEU A 54 0.10 10.28 15.57
CA LEU A 54 1.41 10.71 16.05
C LEU A 54 1.36 12.03 16.82
N LEU A 55 0.48 12.96 16.46
CA LEU A 55 0.24 14.18 17.22
C LEU A 55 -0.30 13.86 18.61
N ALA A 56 -1.27 12.95 18.71
CA ALA A 56 -1.83 12.52 19.99
C ALA A 56 -0.76 11.86 20.88
N ASP A 57 0.16 11.10 20.30
CA ASP A 57 1.25 10.41 20.98
C ASP A 57 2.49 11.32 21.23
N SER A 58 2.44 12.60 20.83
CA SER A 58 3.57 13.54 20.89
C SER A 58 4.81 13.05 20.12
N LYS A 59 4.61 12.30 19.04
CA LYS A 59 5.64 11.73 18.15
C LYS A 59 5.70 12.41 16.77
N PHE A 60 4.87 13.40 16.50
CA PHE A 60 4.85 14.14 15.23
C PHE A 60 5.90 15.24 15.24
N GLY A 61 7.11 14.91 14.82
CA GLY A 61 8.26 15.83 14.77
C GLY A 61 8.47 16.46 13.38
N GLU A 62 9.66 17.02 13.15
CA GLU A 62 10.00 17.69 11.89
C GLU A 62 10.03 16.71 10.72
N VAL A 63 10.51 15.49 10.91
CA VAL A 63 10.55 14.45 9.87
C VAL A 63 9.14 14.09 9.41
N GLU A 64 8.25 13.79 10.36
CA GLU A 64 6.88 13.42 10.09
C GLU A 64 6.10 14.55 9.41
N GLN A 65 6.34 15.79 9.86
CA GLN A 65 5.75 16.98 9.23
C GLN A 65 6.21 17.12 7.77
N LEU A 66 7.49 16.94 7.49
CA LEU A 66 8.03 17.03 6.14
C LEU A 66 7.48 15.89 5.24
N ILE A 67 7.43 14.66 5.74
CA ILE A 67 6.83 13.53 5.01
C ILE A 67 5.38 13.83 4.67
N HIS A 68 4.59 14.24 5.66
CA HIS A 68 3.17 14.56 5.50
C HIS A 68 2.94 15.68 4.47
N GLN A 69 3.63 16.82 4.64
CA GLN A 69 3.44 17.95 3.72
C GLN A 69 3.90 17.66 2.29
N ILE A 70 5.01 16.94 2.11
CA ILE A 70 5.51 16.56 0.78
C ILE A 70 4.52 15.63 0.11
N ALA A 71 4.02 14.61 0.82
CA ALA A 71 3.03 13.67 0.29
C ALA A 71 1.74 14.39 -0.13
N PHE A 72 1.18 15.23 0.73
CA PHE A 72 -0.01 16.01 0.40
C PHE A 72 0.22 16.96 -0.78
N GLY A 73 1.35 17.67 -0.83
CA GLY A 73 1.69 18.56 -1.92
C GLY A 73 1.83 17.84 -3.25
N GLU A 74 2.47 16.65 -3.25
CA GLU A 74 2.64 15.83 -4.45
C GLU A 74 1.30 15.25 -4.92
N TYR A 75 0.59 14.53 -4.05
CA TYR A 75 -0.66 13.86 -4.44
C TYR A 75 -1.76 14.84 -4.83
N LEU A 76 -1.93 15.96 -4.10
CA LEU A 76 -2.87 16.99 -4.49
C LEU A 76 -2.46 17.66 -5.82
N GLY A 77 -1.17 17.87 -6.05
CA GLY A 77 -0.67 18.36 -7.34
C GLY A 77 -1.04 17.43 -8.50
N GLN A 78 -0.90 16.12 -8.31
CA GLN A 78 -1.28 15.11 -9.30
C GLN A 78 -2.80 15.01 -9.47
N LEU A 79 -3.58 15.07 -8.39
CA LEU A 79 -5.04 15.05 -8.47
C LEU A 79 -5.60 16.18 -9.33
N TYR A 80 -5.04 17.38 -9.25
CA TYR A 80 -5.50 18.53 -10.03
C TYR A 80 -4.79 18.68 -11.36
N GLY A 81 -3.54 18.24 -11.49
CA GLY A 81 -2.74 18.35 -12.71
C GLY A 81 -2.86 17.16 -13.66
N GLY A 82 -3.18 16.01 -13.11
CA GLY A 82 -3.29 14.73 -13.80
C GLY A 82 -2.53 13.63 -13.06
N ILE A 83 -3.21 12.52 -12.81
CA ILE A 83 -2.65 11.32 -12.16
C ILE A 83 -1.89 10.52 -13.21
N PRO A 84 -0.57 10.29 -13.05
CA PRO A 84 0.20 9.45 -13.95
C PRO A 84 -0.11 7.97 -13.67
N MET A 85 -0.88 7.33 -14.55
CA MET A 85 -1.20 5.90 -14.42
C MET A 85 -0.08 5.02 -14.98
N ASN A 86 0.56 5.46 -16.05
CA ASN A 86 1.77 4.87 -16.62
C ASN A 86 2.54 5.93 -17.43
N GLN A 87 3.60 5.53 -18.14
CA GLN A 87 4.45 6.46 -18.91
C GLN A 87 3.73 7.23 -20.02
N GLY A 88 2.67 6.67 -20.57
CA GLY A 88 1.91 7.25 -21.70
C GLY A 88 0.48 7.65 -21.33
N GLU A 89 0.04 7.45 -20.11
CA GLU A 89 -1.35 7.61 -19.73
C GLU A 89 -1.47 8.47 -18.46
N ILE A 90 -2.09 9.62 -18.64
CA ILE A 90 -2.35 10.59 -17.57
C ILE A 90 -3.86 10.76 -17.45
N LEU A 91 -4.42 10.44 -16.30
CA LEU A 91 -5.82 10.68 -16.00
C LEU A 91 -6.02 12.10 -15.50
N ARG A 92 -6.97 12.82 -16.09
CA ARG A 92 -7.44 14.12 -15.62
C ARG A 92 -8.84 14.00 -15.05
N LEU A 93 -9.21 14.90 -14.15
CA LEU A 93 -10.54 14.89 -13.54
C LEU A 93 -11.67 15.05 -14.58
N GLN A 94 -11.42 15.74 -15.70
CA GLN A 94 -12.35 15.84 -16.81
C GLN A 94 -12.62 14.49 -17.48
N ASP A 95 -11.64 13.59 -17.52
CA ASP A 95 -11.77 12.26 -18.13
C ASP A 95 -12.75 11.38 -17.34
N ILE A 96 -12.87 11.64 -16.03
CA ILE A 96 -13.88 11.02 -15.15
C ILE A 96 -15.26 11.63 -15.41
N GLY A 97 -15.32 12.89 -15.82
CA GLY A 97 -16.57 13.62 -16.10
C GLY A 97 -16.79 14.85 -15.21
N LEU A 98 -15.82 15.28 -14.41
CA LEU A 98 -15.95 16.50 -13.61
C LEU A 98 -15.89 17.74 -14.50
N THR A 99 -16.78 18.69 -14.22
CA THR A 99 -16.78 20.00 -14.88
C THR A 99 -15.72 20.93 -14.31
N GLN A 100 -15.32 21.94 -15.09
CA GLN A 100 -14.36 22.95 -14.62
C GLN A 100 -14.85 23.72 -13.39
N ASP A 101 -16.15 23.97 -13.29
CA ASP A 101 -16.71 24.67 -12.15
C ASP A 101 -16.67 23.81 -10.87
N GLN A 102 -16.98 22.52 -10.98
CA GLN A 102 -16.81 21.57 -9.88
C GLN A 102 -15.35 21.52 -9.40
N MET A 103 -14.40 21.45 -10.33
CA MET A 103 -12.96 21.45 -9.97
C MET A 103 -12.52 22.76 -9.31
N ARG A 104 -13.02 23.92 -9.78
CA ARG A 104 -12.73 25.23 -9.16
C ARG A 104 -13.28 25.32 -7.73
N MET A 105 -14.51 24.85 -7.52
CA MET A 105 -15.14 24.85 -6.19
C MET A 105 -14.38 23.96 -5.18
N MET A 106 -13.71 22.92 -5.63
CA MET A 106 -12.93 22.02 -4.78
C MET A 106 -11.52 22.53 -4.47
N MET A 107 -11.02 23.50 -5.25
CA MET A 107 -9.72 24.12 -5.06
C MET A 107 -9.83 25.26 -4.01
N GLU A 108 -10.09 24.87 -2.77
CA GLU A 108 -10.12 25.81 -1.65
C GLU A 108 -8.73 26.47 -1.42
N PRO A 109 -8.69 27.66 -0.79
CA PRO A 109 -7.41 28.35 -0.52
C PRO A 109 -6.37 27.49 0.20
N SER A 110 -6.80 26.66 1.14
CA SER A 110 -5.95 25.71 1.88
C SER A 110 -5.33 24.64 0.96
N VAL A 111 -6.15 24.04 0.11
CA VAL A 111 -5.71 23.05 -0.89
C VAL A 111 -4.72 23.68 -1.85
N LYS A 112 -5.02 24.89 -2.35
CA LYS A 112 -4.11 25.65 -3.23
C LYS A 112 -2.76 25.92 -2.56
N ALA A 113 -2.77 26.35 -1.30
CA ALA A 113 -1.56 26.65 -0.55
C ALA A 113 -0.69 25.39 -0.38
N VAL A 114 -1.29 24.25 0.00
CA VAL A 114 -0.59 22.98 0.13
C VAL A 114 0.00 22.53 -1.22
N THR A 115 -0.79 22.56 -2.28
CA THR A 115 -0.33 22.16 -3.63
C THR A 115 0.86 23.02 -4.11
N GLN A 116 0.87 24.33 -3.79
CA GLN A 116 1.90 25.25 -4.26
C GLN A 116 3.15 25.30 -3.39
N HIS A 117 3.03 25.05 -2.07
CA HIS A 117 4.09 25.36 -1.12
C HIS A 117 4.55 24.18 -0.26
N ALA A 118 3.84 23.06 -0.23
CA ALA A 118 4.19 21.95 0.66
C ALA A 118 5.31 21.07 0.10
N ASN A 119 5.26 20.69 -1.18
CA ASN A 119 6.26 19.84 -1.83
C ASN A 119 7.29 20.67 -2.58
N THR A 120 8.14 21.38 -1.85
CA THR A 120 9.22 22.20 -2.43
C THR A 120 10.55 21.47 -2.43
N GLN A 121 11.48 21.92 -3.29
CA GLN A 121 12.85 21.42 -3.27
C GLN A 121 13.50 21.61 -1.90
N ALA A 122 13.26 22.75 -1.24
CA ALA A 122 13.81 23.02 0.10
C ALA A 122 13.29 22.01 1.13
N ALA A 123 12.00 21.69 1.12
CA ALA A 123 11.42 20.68 2.02
C ALA A 123 12.03 19.29 1.78
N ARG A 124 12.20 18.90 0.51
CA ARG A 124 12.83 17.62 0.14
C ARG A 124 14.29 17.54 0.57
N LEU A 125 15.08 18.61 0.36
CA LEU A 125 16.46 18.66 0.80
C LEU A 125 16.56 18.60 2.33
N ARG A 126 15.72 19.34 3.05
CA ARG A 126 15.71 19.29 4.52
C ARG A 126 15.37 17.87 5.03
N LEU A 127 14.43 17.17 4.38
CA LEU A 127 14.12 15.79 4.72
C LEU A 127 15.34 14.87 4.49
N VAL A 128 16.07 15.05 3.39
CA VAL A 128 17.30 14.28 3.10
C VAL A 128 18.37 14.55 4.17
N ASP A 129 18.57 15.81 4.58
CA ASP A 129 19.51 16.14 5.65
C ASP A 129 19.17 15.41 6.95
N LEU A 130 17.89 15.43 7.35
CA LEU A 130 17.41 14.70 8.53
C LEU A 130 17.58 13.19 8.42
N MET A 131 17.36 12.62 7.24
CA MET A 131 17.61 11.20 6.98
C MET A 131 19.10 10.86 7.15
N GLN A 132 19.99 11.73 6.69
CA GLN A 132 21.44 11.54 6.87
C GLN A 132 21.85 11.69 8.34
N GLU A 133 21.33 12.68 9.05
CA GLU A 133 21.55 12.86 10.49
C GLU A 133 21.12 11.63 11.30
N ARG A 134 20.06 10.92 10.85
CA ARG A 134 19.46 9.75 11.50
C ARG A 134 19.78 8.43 10.78
N SER A 135 20.86 8.37 10.02
CA SER A 135 21.22 7.19 9.20
C SER A 135 21.47 5.91 10.00
N ALA A 136 21.70 6.03 11.33
CA ALA A 136 21.81 4.88 12.23
C ALA A 136 20.43 4.38 12.73
N GLU A 137 19.36 5.14 12.53
CA GLU A 137 18.01 4.72 12.89
C GLU A 137 17.47 3.71 11.88
N VAL A 138 16.72 2.77 12.36
CA VAL A 138 16.18 1.69 11.51
C VAL A 138 15.08 2.17 10.58
N THR A 139 14.31 3.17 10.99
CA THR A 139 13.25 3.80 10.19
C THR A 139 13.40 5.31 10.21
N VAL A 140 13.09 5.94 9.09
CA VAL A 140 13.02 7.40 9.02
C VAL A 140 11.66 7.84 9.53
N GLY A 141 11.65 8.40 10.73
CA GLY A 141 10.45 8.86 11.40
C GLY A 141 9.66 7.78 12.13
N ALA A 142 8.64 8.22 12.86
CA ALA A 142 7.76 7.36 13.63
C ALA A 142 6.73 6.65 12.71
N THR A 143 6.59 5.35 12.84
CA THR A 143 5.68 4.56 12.01
C THR A 143 4.21 4.70 12.42
N GLY A 144 3.94 4.96 13.70
CA GLY A 144 2.60 4.95 14.25
C GLY A 144 1.99 3.56 14.37
N LEU A 145 2.78 2.50 14.26
CA LEU A 145 2.33 1.13 14.50
C LEU A 145 1.95 0.95 15.98
N ASP A 146 1.12 -0.03 16.27
CA ASP A 146 0.87 -0.49 17.63
C ASP A 146 1.97 -1.46 18.10
N GLU A 147 1.92 -1.85 19.39
CA GLU A 147 2.94 -2.71 19.98
C GLU A 147 3.01 -4.09 19.32
N GLU A 148 1.88 -4.64 18.89
CA GLU A 148 1.83 -5.94 18.24
C GLU A 148 2.53 -5.91 16.88
N LEU A 149 2.20 -4.92 16.05
CA LEU A 149 2.84 -4.71 14.75
C LEU A 149 4.33 -4.36 14.89
N ASP A 150 4.72 -3.60 15.92
CA ASP A 150 6.12 -3.30 16.21
C ASP A 150 6.89 -4.57 16.63
N MET A 151 6.31 -5.48 17.40
CA MET A 151 6.92 -6.77 17.75
C MET A 151 7.08 -7.67 16.52
N ILE A 152 6.06 -7.75 15.67
CA ILE A 152 6.11 -8.48 14.40
C ILE A 152 7.24 -7.91 13.54
N ARG A 153 7.30 -6.59 13.39
CA ARG A 153 8.33 -5.90 12.62
C ARG A 153 9.73 -6.25 13.11
N GLU A 154 9.96 -6.17 14.41
CA GLU A 154 11.28 -6.45 15.00
C GLU A 154 11.70 -7.91 14.83
N GLN A 155 10.77 -8.85 14.93
CA GLN A 155 11.02 -10.26 14.71
C GLN A 155 11.46 -10.53 13.27
N PHE A 156 10.72 -10.03 12.27
CA PHE A 156 11.04 -10.26 10.87
C PHE A 156 12.27 -9.48 10.40
N ARG A 157 12.51 -8.30 10.96
CA ARG A 157 13.76 -7.58 10.76
C ARG A 157 14.96 -8.37 11.20
N ARG A 158 14.94 -8.91 12.42
CA ARG A 158 16.02 -9.74 12.95
C ARG A 158 16.26 -10.95 12.05
N TYR A 159 15.21 -11.63 11.65
CA TYR A 159 15.30 -12.73 10.72
C TYR A 159 15.95 -12.31 9.39
N ALA A 160 15.51 -11.23 8.79
CA ALA A 160 16.06 -10.72 7.54
C ALA A 160 17.58 -10.40 7.66
N VAL A 161 17.97 -9.68 8.71
CA VAL A 161 19.37 -9.31 8.97
C VAL A 161 20.26 -10.54 9.20
N GLU A 162 19.79 -11.54 9.96
CA GLU A 162 20.59 -12.69 10.35
C GLU A 162 20.61 -13.79 9.27
N LYS A 163 19.52 -14.01 8.57
CA LYS A 163 19.29 -15.18 7.70
C LYS A 163 19.24 -14.88 6.21
N VAL A 164 18.99 -13.64 5.83
CA VAL A 164 18.78 -13.26 4.43
C VAL A 164 19.87 -12.32 3.92
N GLU A 165 20.08 -11.19 4.55
CA GLU A 165 21.04 -10.16 4.09
C GLU A 165 22.46 -10.69 3.83
N PRO A 166 23.04 -11.57 4.66
CA PRO A 166 24.40 -12.04 4.43
C PRO A 166 24.57 -12.82 3.13
N PHE A 167 23.50 -13.39 2.59
CA PHE A 167 23.51 -14.28 1.43
C PHE A 167 22.84 -13.68 0.19
N ALA A 168 21.99 -12.67 0.35
CA ALA A 168 21.15 -12.10 -0.70
C ALA A 168 21.96 -11.65 -1.93
N HIS A 169 23.10 -10.99 -1.71
CA HIS A 169 23.97 -10.52 -2.79
C HIS A 169 24.55 -11.68 -3.60
N GLU A 170 24.98 -12.75 -2.95
CA GLU A 170 25.50 -13.95 -3.61
C GLU A 170 24.41 -14.66 -4.43
N TRP A 171 23.21 -14.85 -3.85
CA TRP A 171 22.08 -15.43 -4.56
C TRP A 171 21.73 -14.65 -5.83
N HIS A 172 21.71 -13.31 -5.71
CA HIS A 172 21.43 -12.44 -6.85
C HIS A 172 22.48 -12.55 -7.95
N LEU A 173 23.78 -12.42 -7.60
CA LEU A 173 24.86 -12.45 -8.59
C LEU A 173 25.00 -13.80 -9.31
N LYS A 174 24.65 -14.90 -8.64
CA LYS A 174 24.76 -16.25 -9.19
C LYS A 174 23.44 -16.76 -9.78
N ASP A 175 22.41 -15.93 -9.83
CA ASP A 175 21.07 -16.31 -10.29
C ASP A 175 20.53 -17.57 -9.57
N GLN A 176 20.76 -17.63 -8.26
CA GLN A 176 20.37 -18.76 -7.42
C GLN A 176 18.92 -18.60 -6.94
N LEU A 177 18.22 -19.72 -6.84
CA LEU A 177 16.95 -19.78 -6.15
C LEU A 177 17.14 -19.58 -4.63
N ILE A 178 16.12 -19.05 -3.97
CA ILE A 178 16.08 -18.99 -2.50
C ILE A 178 16.17 -20.43 -1.96
N PRO A 179 17.08 -20.71 -1.00
CA PRO A 179 17.17 -22.03 -0.41
C PRO A 179 15.86 -22.48 0.24
N MET A 180 15.50 -23.75 0.10
CA MET A 180 14.31 -24.31 0.73
C MET A 180 14.30 -24.12 2.24
N SER A 181 15.48 -24.14 2.90
CA SER A 181 15.56 -23.87 4.35
C SER A 181 15.03 -22.51 4.75
N VAL A 182 15.17 -21.48 3.90
CA VAL A 182 14.58 -20.15 4.14
C VAL A 182 13.06 -20.21 4.01
N ILE A 183 12.56 -20.95 3.03
CA ILE A 183 11.12 -21.14 2.83
C ILE A 183 10.50 -21.91 4.01
N ASP A 184 11.17 -22.97 4.44
CA ASP A 184 10.73 -23.79 5.58
C ASP A 184 10.72 -22.97 6.88
N GLU A 185 11.77 -22.18 7.16
CA GLU A 185 11.81 -21.28 8.32
C GLU A 185 10.69 -20.22 8.28
N LEU A 186 10.41 -19.62 7.11
CA LEU A 186 9.31 -18.67 6.95
C LEU A 186 7.94 -19.34 7.14
N ALA A 187 7.82 -20.59 6.72
CA ALA A 187 6.64 -21.41 6.95
C ALA A 187 6.40 -21.64 8.45
N GLU A 188 7.44 -22.03 9.18
CA GLU A 188 7.39 -22.21 10.64
C GLU A 188 7.05 -20.90 11.37
N MET A 189 7.46 -19.76 10.83
CA MET A 189 7.09 -18.43 11.33
C MET A 189 5.66 -18.00 10.94
N GLY A 190 4.94 -18.80 10.17
CA GLY A 190 3.55 -18.56 9.79
C GLY A 190 3.36 -17.56 8.65
N VAL A 191 4.41 -17.19 7.89
CA VAL A 191 4.35 -16.16 6.85
C VAL A 191 3.31 -16.45 5.78
N PHE A 192 3.12 -17.71 5.41
CA PHE A 192 2.18 -18.11 4.35
C PHE A 192 0.72 -18.18 4.81
N GLY A 193 0.48 -18.16 6.12
CA GLY A 193 -0.85 -18.17 6.72
C GLY A 193 -1.23 -16.90 7.46
N LEU A 194 -0.45 -15.81 7.34
CA LEU A 194 -0.61 -14.59 8.14
C LEU A 194 -2.05 -14.06 8.14
N THR A 195 -2.65 -13.90 6.95
CA THR A 195 -3.98 -13.30 6.78
C THR A 195 -5.09 -14.31 6.53
N ILE A 196 -4.75 -15.60 6.40
CA ILE A 196 -5.73 -16.68 6.27
C ILE A 196 -6.50 -16.77 7.60
N PRO A 197 -7.85 -16.82 7.57
CA PRO A 197 -8.64 -16.95 8.79
C PRO A 197 -8.28 -18.18 9.61
N GLU A 198 -8.39 -18.05 10.95
CA GLU A 198 -8.09 -19.13 11.91
C GLU A 198 -8.90 -20.41 11.65
N GLU A 199 -10.15 -20.27 11.18
CA GLU A 199 -11.01 -21.40 10.82
C GLU A 199 -10.45 -22.30 9.71
N TYR A 200 -9.51 -21.77 8.91
CA TYR A 200 -8.75 -22.50 7.89
C TYR A 200 -7.29 -22.76 8.30
N GLY A 201 -6.96 -22.58 9.57
CA GLY A 201 -5.64 -22.88 10.12
C GLY A 201 -4.59 -21.76 9.92
N GLY A 202 -4.98 -20.58 9.47
CA GLY A 202 -4.13 -19.39 9.39
C GLY A 202 -4.04 -18.65 10.72
N LEU A 203 -3.32 -17.52 10.73
CA LEU A 203 -3.16 -16.67 11.91
C LEU A 203 -4.24 -15.57 12.01
N GLY A 204 -5.02 -15.33 10.97
CA GLY A 204 -6.10 -14.35 10.95
C GLY A 204 -5.64 -12.89 11.19
N LEU A 205 -4.37 -12.58 10.97
CA LEU A 205 -3.81 -11.26 11.21
C LEU A 205 -4.26 -10.25 10.14
N SER A 206 -4.02 -8.97 10.41
CA SER A 206 -4.43 -7.87 9.54
C SER A 206 -3.59 -7.77 8.25
N LYS A 207 -4.11 -7.06 7.25
CA LYS A 207 -3.32 -6.68 6.06
C LYS A 207 -2.11 -5.82 6.41
N ALA A 208 -2.21 -5.01 7.47
CA ALA A 208 -1.08 -4.24 7.97
C ALA A 208 0.06 -5.16 8.43
N SER A 209 -0.25 -6.28 9.08
CA SER A 209 0.76 -7.28 9.50
C SER A 209 1.50 -7.86 8.29
N MET A 210 0.78 -8.20 7.20
CA MET A 210 1.40 -8.66 5.97
C MET A 210 2.30 -7.58 5.35
N CYS A 211 1.88 -6.32 5.34
CA CYS A 211 2.71 -5.21 4.84
C CYS A 211 4.01 -5.08 5.64
N VAL A 212 3.92 -5.13 6.98
CA VAL A 212 5.07 -5.06 7.88
C VAL A 212 6.04 -6.21 7.64
N VAL A 213 5.54 -7.44 7.54
CA VAL A 213 6.36 -8.63 7.28
C VAL A 213 7.03 -8.55 5.91
N SER A 214 6.28 -8.18 4.87
CA SER A 214 6.80 -8.04 3.52
C SER A 214 7.86 -6.94 3.42
N GLU A 215 7.67 -5.81 4.10
CA GLU A 215 8.64 -4.72 4.16
C GLU A 215 9.96 -5.19 4.75
N GLU A 216 9.94 -5.80 5.94
CA GLU A 216 11.15 -6.20 6.63
C GLU A 216 11.90 -7.34 5.89
N LEU A 217 11.19 -8.32 5.36
CA LEU A 217 11.79 -9.37 4.55
C LEU A 217 12.37 -8.83 3.23
N SER A 218 11.69 -7.86 2.61
CA SER A 218 12.14 -7.22 1.35
C SER A 218 13.39 -6.36 1.56
N ARG A 219 13.60 -5.79 2.74
CA ARG A 219 14.83 -5.09 3.10
C ARG A 219 16.04 -6.02 3.02
N GLY A 220 15.91 -7.26 3.47
CA GLY A 220 16.95 -8.28 3.33
C GLY A 220 17.11 -8.72 1.87
N TYR A 221 16.02 -9.10 1.23
CA TYR A 221 15.99 -9.48 -0.18
C TYR A 221 14.55 -9.45 -0.70
N ILE A 222 14.27 -8.63 -1.72
CA ILE A 222 12.92 -8.42 -2.25
C ILE A 222 12.25 -9.73 -2.68
N VAL A 223 13.00 -10.71 -3.16
CA VAL A 223 12.46 -12.00 -3.60
C VAL A 223 11.93 -12.80 -2.39
N VAL A 224 12.62 -12.73 -1.25
CA VAL A 224 12.14 -13.33 0.01
C VAL A 224 10.88 -12.63 0.51
N GLY A 225 10.86 -11.28 0.49
CA GLY A 225 9.69 -10.51 0.91
C GLY A 225 8.45 -10.74 0.03
N SER A 226 8.62 -11.16 -1.22
CA SER A 226 7.52 -11.45 -2.13
C SER A 226 6.87 -12.83 -1.94
N LEU A 227 7.47 -13.73 -1.14
CA LEU A 227 6.94 -15.09 -0.97
C LEU A 227 5.58 -15.09 -0.28
N GLY A 228 5.45 -14.44 0.87
CA GLY A 228 4.20 -14.38 1.63
C GLY A 228 3.06 -13.70 0.86
N THR A 229 3.37 -12.63 0.13
CA THR A 229 2.35 -11.90 -0.66
C THR A 229 1.75 -12.73 -1.79
N ARG A 230 2.50 -13.67 -2.36
CA ARG A 230 1.96 -14.58 -3.40
C ARG A 230 0.92 -15.52 -2.84
N THR A 231 1.19 -16.10 -1.67
CA THR A 231 0.23 -16.96 -0.97
C THR A 231 -0.99 -16.17 -0.53
N GLU A 232 -0.80 -14.94 -0.05
CA GLU A 232 -1.91 -14.05 0.31
C GLU A 232 -2.83 -13.76 -0.87
N ILE A 233 -2.28 -13.41 -2.05
CA ILE A 233 -3.07 -13.15 -3.25
C ILE A 233 -3.90 -14.39 -3.62
N ALA A 234 -3.31 -15.57 -3.59
CA ALA A 234 -4.01 -16.83 -3.89
C ALA A 234 -5.12 -17.11 -2.85
N ALA A 235 -4.82 -16.92 -1.57
CA ALA A 235 -5.78 -17.11 -0.49
C ALA A 235 -6.96 -16.14 -0.58
N GLU A 236 -6.72 -14.86 -0.82
CA GLU A 236 -7.76 -13.84 -1.00
C GLU A 236 -8.70 -14.16 -2.17
N LEU A 237 -8.15 -14.58 -3.30
CA LEU A 237 -8.97 -14.98 -4.46
C LEU A 237 -9.88 -16.16 -4.11
N ILE A 238 -9.38 -17.15 -3.35
CA ILE A 238 -10.15 -18.30 -2.92
C ILE A 238 -11.19 -17.90 -1.86
N ILE A 239 -10.84 -17.06 -0.91
CA ILE A 239 -11.76 -16.56 0.11
C ILE A 239 -12.91 -15.78 -0.55
N ALA A 240 -12.61 -14.91 -1.51
CA ALA A 240 -13.60 -14.05 -2.15
C ALA A 240 -14.48 -14.78 -3.17
N GLY A 241 -13.93 -15.71 -3.96
CA GLY A 241 -14.59 -16.29 -5.10
C GLY A 241 -14.70 -17.82 -5.10
N GLY A 242 -14.03 -18.50 -4.18
CA GLY A 242 -14.00 -19.96 -4.10
C GLY A 242 -15.28 -20.56 -3.49
N THR A 243 -15.59 -21.81 -3.89
CA THR A 243 -16.62 -22.61 -3.22
C THR A 243 -16.13 -23.02 -1.82
N GLU A 244 -17.04 -23.37 -0.92
CA GLU A 244 -16.68 -23.82 0.44
C GLU A 244 -15.75 -25.04 0.41
N GLU A 245 -15.98 -25.96 -0.53
CA GLU A 245 -15.11 -27.12 -0.76
C GLU A 245 -13.67 -26.68 -1.14
N GLN A 246 -13.54 -25.67 -2.02
CA GLN A 246 -12.23 -25.13 -2.40
C GLN A 246 -11.53 -24.46 -1.23
N LYS A 247 -12.25 -23.68 -0.43
CA LYS A 247 -11.71 -23.03 0.77
C LYS A 247 -11.17 -24.06 1.77
N GLN A 248 -11.99 -25.04 2.13
CA GLN A 248 -11.63 -26.10 3.08
C GLN A 248 -10.45 -26.97 2.60
N LYS A 249 -10.27 -27.11 1.31
CA LYS A 249 -9.18 -27.91 0.73
C LYS A 249 -7.88 -27.13 0.56
N LEU A 250 -7.94 -25.87 0.13
CA LEU A 250 -6.76 -25.12 -0.31
C LEU A 250 -6.19 -24.21 0.76
N LEU A 251 -7.04 -23.53 1.53
CA LEU A 251 -6.56 -22.57 2.54
C LEU A 251 -5.73 -23.22 3.67
N PRO A 252 -6.11 -24.38 4.22
CA PRO A 252 -5.26 -25.08 5.18
C PRO A 252 -3.92 -25.52 4.60
N ALA A 253 -3.90 -25.94 3.33
CA ALA A 253 -2.67 -26.34 2.66
C ALA A 253 -1.69 -25.16 2.43
N PHE A 254 -2.23 -23.95 2.21
CA PHE A 254 -1.41 -22.73 2.17
C PHE A 254 -0.92 -22.35 3.56
N ALA A 255 -1.80 -22.35 4.56
CA ALA A 255 -1.44 -21.99 5.93
C ALA A 255 -0.37 -22.91 6.53
N SER A 256 -0.44 -24.22 6.25
CA SER A 256 0.53 -25.24 6.70
C SER A 256 1.80 -25.31 5.84
N SER A 257 1.85 -24.57 4.74
CA SER A 257 2.95 -24.60 3.76
C SER A 257 3.17 -25.92 3.05
N GLU A 258 2.19 -26.82 3.05
CA GLU A 258 2.21 -28.01 2.21
C GLU A 258 2.23 -27.65 0.71
N LYS A 259 1.73 -26.44 0.39
CA LYS A 259 1.71 -25.86 -0.96
C LYS A 259 1.94 -24.35 -0.88
N PRO A 260 3.17 -23.91 -0.58
CA PRO A 260 3.50 -22.50 -0.52
C PRO A 260 3.42 -21.79 -1.88
#